data_4088ac24f94cbf47e0741ed4a6f76200
#
_entry.id   4088ac24f94cbf47e0741ed4a6f76200
#
_cell.length_a   1.000
_cell.length_b   1.000
_cell.length_c   1.000
_cell.angle_alpha   90.00
_cell.angle_beta   90.00
_cell.angle_gamma   90.00
#
_symmetry.space_group_name_H-M   'P 1'
#
loop_
_entity.id
_entity.type
_entity.pdbx_description
1 polymer ?
#
loop_
_entity_poly.entity_id
_entity_poly.type
_entity_poly.pdbx_seq_one_letter_code
_entity_poly.pdbx_strand_id
1 'polypeptide(L)'
;MRQRLLWKLLIGHIVPVFAVIGVLVWRAIDRRAAEYYKVLAEQYHVAPAESHRLFLEAIHRDLIWGTVAALALTLLLSYLLTRWVLRPLFQITEITKQVADGNYSERVKVASRYEVGQLAEAFNHMAENLEKIEALRKNMVADIAHELRTPLTNLRGYLEGLSDSVINPTRETFQMLEQEVLRLVHLVEDLQQLARADAARSFLDRQEISLHELLGQIMDLYRPNFQDKEIEVHWGLHEGSDLVTADRDKLLQAIRNLADNAWKYTPKGGKVTVSTLRSADGIKTVFANSGAVIAEKDIPFLFERFFRADRSRSRDAGGAGIGLAIVKELIEAHGGTVGAESDDAGTKVWFFLPG
;
A
#
# COMPACT_ATOMS: atom_id res chain seq x y z
N MET A 1 31.83 12.40 -8.50
CA MET A 1 32.09 11.00 -8.88
C MET A 1 31.38 10.55 -10.17
N ARG A 2 30.21 11.05 -10.50
CA ARG A 2 29.30 10.69 -11.62
C ARG A 2 29.94 10.82 -13.03
N GLN A 3 30.59 11.93 -13.36
CA GLN A 3 31.21 12.13 -14.67
C GLN A 3 32.42 11.22 -14.92
N ARG A 4 33.16 10.84 -13.88
CA ARG A 4 34.35 10.00 -14.03
C ARG A 4 34.05 8.56 -14.47
N LEU A 5 32.93 7.98 -14.10
CA LEU A 5 32.59 6.61 -14.49
C LEU A 5 32.13 6.54 -15.95
N LEU A 6 31.35 7.53 -16.39
CA LEU A 6 30.87 7.63 -17.77
C LEU A 6 32.06 7.85 -18.73
N TRP A 7 32.99 8.75 -18.39
CA TRP A 7 34.21 8.96 -19.17
C TRP A 7 35.09 7.71 -19.19
N LYS A 8 35.17 6.96 -18.08
CA LYS A 8 35.93 5.70 -18.04
C LYS A 8 35.32 4.61 -18.93
N LEU A 9 34.01 4.48 -18.97
CA LEU A 9 33.32 3.53 -19.87
C LEU A 9 33.46 3.95 -21.34
N LEU A 10 33.29 5.23 -21.64
CA LEU A 10 33.45 5.80 -22.99
C LEU A 10 34.87 5.61 -23.50
N ILE A 11 35.86 6.05 -22.73
CA ILE A 11 37.28 5.96 -23.11
C ILE A 11 37.76 4.51 -23.10
N GLY A 12 37.36 3.71 -22.12
CA GLY A 12 37.82 2.35 -21.95
C GLY A 12 37.35 1.35 -23.02
N HIS A 13 36.16 1.56 -23.61
CA HIS A 13 35.58 0.59 -24.57
C HIS A 13 35.52 1.14 -26.00
N ILE A 14 35.15 2.38 -26.21
CA ILE A 14 34.88 2.92 -27.53
C ILE A 14 36.19 3.30 -28.23
N VAL A 15 37.08 3.97 -27.56
CA VAL A 15 38.35 4.42 -28.17
C VAL A 15 39.23 3.23 -28.62
N PRO A 16 39.45 2.16 -27.83
CA PRO A 16 40.22 1.01 -28.29
C PRO A 16 39.58 0.27 -29.47
N VAL A 17 38.27 0.13 -29.50
CA VAL A 17 37.59 -0.54 -30.62
C VAL A 17 37.76 0.23 -31.92
N PHE A 18 37.58 1.56 -31.89
CA PHE A 18 37.78 2.38 -33.09
C PHE A 18 39.25 2.45 -33.51
N ALA A 19 40.18 2.49 -32.58
CA ALA A 19 41.60 2.45 -32.88
C ALA A 19 42.00 1.14 -33.57
N VAL A 20 41.51 -0.01 -33.07
CA VAL A 20 41.75 -1.32 -33.68
C VAL A 20 41.12 -1.43 -35.07
N ILE A 21 39.88 -0.99 -35.24
CA ILE A 21 39.19 -1.01 -36.55
C ILE A 21 39.93 -0.09 -37.53
N GLY A 22 40.30 1.12 -37.12
CA GLY A 22 41.05 2.05 -37.96
C GLY A 22 42.38 1.47 -38.44
N VAL A 23 43.15 0.85 -37.57
CA VAL A 23 44.42 0.19 -37.90
C VAL A 23 44.22 -1.00 -38.86
N LEU A 24 43.20 -1.81 -38.63
CA LEU A 24 42.90 -2.97 -39.49
C LEU A 24 42.50 -2.54 -40.90
N VAL A 25 41.62 -1.54 -41.00
CA VAL A 25 41.14 -1.00 -42.29
C VAL A 25 42.31 -0.35 -43.02
N TRP A 26 43.16 0.45 -42.34
CA TRP A 26 44.35 1.04 -42.90
C TRP A 26 45.29 -0.03 -43.51
N ARG A 27 45.64 -1.06 -42.72
CA ARG A 27 46.48 -2.16 -43.21
C ARG A 27 45.88 -2.94 -44.37
N ALA A 28 44.56 -3.16 -44.35
CA ALA A 28 43.88 -3.88 -45.42
C ALA A 28 43.91 -3.13 -46.74
N ILE A 29 43.76 -1.80 -46.69
CA ILE A 29 43.81 -0.94 -47.87
C ILE A 29 45.24 -0.86 -48.44
N ASP A 30 46.23 -0.62 -47.60
CA ASP A 30 47.63 -0.56 -48.02
C ASP A 30 48.05 -1.88 -48.74
N ARG A 31 47.67 -3.01 -48.13
CA ARG A 31 48.04 -4.31 -48.71
C ARG A 31 47.32 -4.55 -50.09
N ARG A 32 46.04 -4.26 -50.16
CA ARG A 32 45.27 -4.42 -51.40
C ARG A 32 45.64 -3.41 -52.48
N ALA A 33 45.93 -2.18 -52.12
CA ALA A 33 46.40 -1.18 -53.06
C ALA A 33 47.73 -1.59 -53.68
N ALA A 34 48.69 -2.05 -52.89
CA ALA A 34 49.96 -2.53 -53.37
C ALA A 34 49.84 -3.69 -54.36
N GLU A 35 48.98 -4.69 -54.06
CA GLU A 35 48.67 -5.81 -54.97
C GLU A 35 48.03 -5.35 -56.27
N TYR A 36 47.05 -4.46 -56.22
CA TYR A 36 46.37 -3.93 -57.39
C TYR A 36 47.27 -3.14 -58.32
N TYR A 37 48.16 -2.28 -57.77
CA TYR A 37 49.10 -1.52 -58.54
C TYR A 37 50.19 -2.37 -59.16
N LYS A 38 50.59 -3.48 -58.53
CA LYS A 38 51.52 -4.43 -59.08
C LYS A 38 50.93 -5.10 -60.35
N VAL A 39 49.69 -5.53 -60.28
CA VAL A 39 48.94 -6.12 -61.44
C VAL A 39 48.78 -5.08 -62.57
N LEU A 40 48.42 -3.84 -62.29
CA LEU A 40 48.30 -2.75 -63.28
C LEU A 40 49.63 -2.43 -63.94
N ALA A 41 50.72 -2.37 -63.21
CA ALA A 41 52.06 -2.13 -63.76
C ALA A 41 52.50 -3.22 -64.71
N GLU A 42 52.24 -4.48 -64.37
CA GLU A 42 52.53 -5.64 -65.23
C GLU A 42 51.67 -5.67 -66.52
N GLN A 43 50.39 -5.27 -66.45
CA GLN A 43 49.44 -5.39 -67.53
C GLN A 43 49.44 -4.18 -68.51
N TYR A 44 49.69 -2.98 -68.01
CA TYR A 44 49.54 -1.73 -68.77
C TYR A 44 50.80 -0.94 -69.00
N HIS A 45 52.00 -1.35 -68.55
CA HIS A 45 53.26 -0.72 -68.67
C HIS A 45 53.28 0.76 -68.21
N VAL A 46 52.51 1.13 -67.23
CA VAL A 46 52.42 2.47 -66.66
C VAL A 46 53.45 2.64 -65.52
N ALA A 47 54.16 3.76 -65.48
CA ALA A 47 55.09 4.05 -64.40
C ALA A 47 54.39 4.14 -63.04
N PRO A 48 54.64 3.19 -62.11
CA PRO A 48 53.72 2.93 -61.01
C PRO A 48 53.83 3.90 -59.81
N ALA A 49 54.95 4.58 -59.68
CA ALA A 49 55.33 5.23 -58.44
C ALA A 49 54.53 6.50 -58.10
N GLU A 50 54.12 7.28 -59.08
CA GLU A 50 53.47 8.58 -58.85
C GLU A 50 51.91 8.41 -58.69
N SER A 51 51.32 7.60 -59.57
CA SER A 51 49.88 7.26 -59.51
C SER A 51 49.54 6.52 -58.21
N HIS A 52 50.43 5.62 -57.76
CA HIS A 52 50.29 4.87 -56.54
C HIS A 52 50.29 5.80 -55.31
N ARG A 53 51.19 6.76 -55.25
CA ARG A 53 51.31 7.73 -54.19
C ARG A 53 50.08 8.62 -54.08
N LEU A 54 49.59 9.18 -55.18
CA LEU A 54 48.37 10.01 -55.22
C LEU A 54 47.11 9.24 -54.79
N PHE A 55 47.00 7.98 -55.19
CA PHE A 55 45.92 7.11 -54.83
C PHE A 55 45.92 6.80 -53.32
N LEU A 56 47.07 6.44 -52.75
CA LEU A 56 47.20 6.20 -51.29
C LEU A 56 46.91 7.48 -50.46
N GLU A 57 47.41 8.62 -50.91
CA GLU A 57 47.13 9.90 -50.24
C GLU A 57 45.67 10.25 -50.23
N ALA A 58 44.92 9.99 -51.33
CA ALA A 58 43.48 10.20 -51.43
C ALA A 58 42.73 9.26 -50.51
N ILE A 59 43.05 7.95 -50.51
CA ILE A 59 42.40 6.96 -49.67
C ILE A 59 42.69 7.23 -48.18
N HIS A 60 43.93 7.55 -47.82
CA HIS A 60 44.27 7.86 -46.45
C HIS A 60 43.51 9.10 -45.93
N ARG A 61 43.37 10.13 -46.78
CA ARG A 61 42.56 11.31 -46.44
C ARG A 61 41.09 10.95 -46.20
N ASP A 62 40.50 10.14 -47.08
CA ASP A 62 39.09 9.73 -46.94
C ASP A 62 38.87 8.81 -45.74
N LEU A 63 39.84 7.93 -45.43
CA LEU A 63 39.84 7.12 -44.21
C LEU A 63 39.91 7.95 -42.94
N ILE A 64 40.78 8.97 -42.92
CA ILE A 64 40.91 9.87 -41.77
C ILE A 64 39.60 10.60 -41.53
N TRP A 65 38.98 11.18 -42.56
CA TRP A 65 37.71 11.88 -42.43
C TRP A 65 36.56 10.92 -42.06
N GLY A 66 36.53 9.73 -42.65
CA GLY A 66 35.54 8.68 -42.28
C GLY A 66 35.69 8.25 -40.83
N THR A 67 36.91 8.06 -40.34
CA THR A 67 37.18 7.70 -38.94
C THR A 67 36.78 8.82 -37.96
N VAL A 68 37.08 10.06 -38.31
CA VAL A 68 36.69 11.24 -37.51
C VAL A 68 35.17 11.35 -37.45
N ALA A 69 34.48 11.20 -38.59
CA ALA A 69 33.02 11.25 -38.63
C ALA A 69 32.39 10.12 -37.82
N ALA A 70 32.90 8.88 -37.92
CA ALA A 70 32.41 7.74 -37.14
C ALA A 70 32.66 7.93 -35.66
N LEU A 71 33.78 8.47 -35.24
CA LEU A 71 34.09 8.79 -33.83
C LEU A 71 33.12 9.86 -33.30
N ALA A 72 32.91 10.94 -34.05
CA ALA A 72 31.97 12.00 -33.68
C ALA A 72 30.53 11.46 -33.51
N LEU A 73 30.06 10.61 -34.47
CA LEU A 73 28.76 9.98 -34.38
C LEU A 73 28.62 9.06 -33.14
N THR A 74 29.68 8.28 -32.89
CA THR A 74 29.70 7.38 -31.71
C THR A 74 29.64 8.14 -30.38
N LEU A 75 30.39 9.24 -30.28
CA LEU A 75 30.39 10.13 -29.12
C LEU A 75 28.99 10.77 -28.92
N LEU A 76 28.35 11.19 -30.02
CA LEU A 76 26.98 11.73 -29.97
C LEU A 76 25.97 10.69 -29.53
N LEU A 77 25.99 9.49 -30.10
CA LEU A 77 25.10 8.40 -29.72
C LEU A 77 25.32 7.98 -28.27
N SER A 78 26.55 7.87 -27.82
CA SER A 78 26.90 7.57 -26.44
C SER A 78 26.40 8.65 -25.46
N TYR A 79 26.54 9.93 -25.82
CA TYR A 79 25.99 11.04 -25.04
C TYR A 79 24.47 10.97 -24.94
N LEU A 80 23.77 10.69 -26.04
CA LEU A 80 22.31 10.53 -26.08
C LEU A 80 21.86 9.35 -25.22
N LEU A 81 22.50 8.19 -25.35
CA LEU A 81 22.21 7.00 -24.57
C LEU A 81 22.38 7.27 -23.05
N THR A 82 23.49 7.93 -22.70
CA THR A 82 23.75 8.36 -21.32
C THR A 82 22.64 9.26 -20.78
N ARG A 83 22.24 10.23 -21.57
CA ARG A 83 21.20 11.20 -21.18
C ARG A 83 19.82 10.54 -21.05
N TRP A 84 19.47 9.60 -21.93
CA TRP A 84 18.14 9.02 -22.01
C TRP A 84 17.94 7.79 -21.12
N VAL A 85 19.00 7.02 -20.86
CA VAL A 85 18.92 5.78 -20.08
C VAL A 85 19.57 5.91 -18.70
N LEU A 86 20.83 6.33 -18.66
CA LEU A 86 21.59 6.32 -17.40
C LEU A 86 21.14 7.42 -16.41
N ARG A 87 20.79 8.60 -16.91
CA ARG A 87 20.41 9.72 -16.07
C ARG A 87 19.13 9.45 -15.25
N PRO A 88 18.05 8.92 -15.83
CA PRO A 88 16.87 8.51 -15.06
C PRO A 88 17.18 7.41 -14.03
N LEU A 89 17.98 6.40 -14.37
CA LEU A 89 18.37 5.34 -13.42
C LEU A 89 19.11 5.90 -12.20
N PHE A 90 19.99 6.88 -12.40
CA PHE A 90 20.66 7.56 -11.29
C PHE A 90 19.68 8.38 -10.44
N GLN A 91 18.65 8.99 -11.05
CA GLN A 91 17.61 9.70 -10.32
C GLN A 91 16.80 8.73 -9.45
N ILE A 92 16.39 7.60 -10.01
CA ILE A 92 15.69 6.55 -9.25
C ILE A 92 16.54 6.13 -8.04
N THR A 93 17.83 5.84 -8.25
CA THR A 93 18.75 5.44 -7.17
C THR A 93 18.86 6.49 -6.07
N GLU A 94 18.91 7.76 -6.43
CA GLU A 94 19.03 8.87 -5.47
C GLU A 94 17.73 9.04 -4.66
N ILE A 95 16.59 9.01 -5.35
CA ILE A 95 15.28 9.13 -4.69
C ILE A 95 14.99 7.89 -3.83
N THR A 96 15.42 6.69 -4.29
CA THR A 96 15.31 5.46 -3.46
C THR A 96 16.01 5.62 -2.12
N LYS A 97 17.18 6.28 -2.07
CA LYS A 97 17.86 6.56 -0.79
C LYS A 97 17.04 7.51 0.09
N GLN A 98 16.52 8.58 -0.51
CA GLN A 98 15.68 9.52 0.23
C GLN A 98 14.43 8.86 0.80
N VAL A 99 13.78 7.99 0.02
CA VAL A 99 12.64 7.17 0.49
C VAL A 99 13.08 6.23 1.62
N ALA A 100 14.25 5.60 1.52
CA ALA A 100 14.80 4.77 2.60
C ALA A 100 15.11 5.58 3.88
N ASP A 101 15.49 6.85 3.74
CA ASP A 101 15.72 7.77 4.86
C ASP A 101 14.40 8.40 5.41
N GLY A 102 13.24 7.96 4.89
CA GLY A 102 11.91 8.38 5.39
C GLY A 102 11.27 9.56 4.64
N ASN A 103 11.89 10.08 3.59
CA ASN A 103 11.29 11.11 2.74
C ASN A 103 10.47 10.47 1.61
N TYR A 104 9.22 10.12 1.90
CA TYR A 104 8.32 9.43 0.97
C TYR A 104 7.65 10.36 -0.05
N SER A 105 7.77 11.69 0.08
CA SER A 105 7.10 12.66 -0.80
C SER A 105 7.82 12.88 -2.13
N GLU A 106 9.09 12.49 -2.24
CA GLU A 106 9.87 12.65 -3.46
C GLU A 106 9.40 11.71 -4.58
N ARG A 107 9.43 12.23 -5.81
CA ARG A 107 8.99 11.46 -6.99
C ARG A 107 10.04 11.55 -8.11
N VAL A 108 10.18 10.45 -8.84
CA VAL A 108 10.97 10.40 -10.07
C VAL A 108 10.19 11.05 -11.19
N LYS A 109 10.82 12.01 -11.90
CA LYS A 109 10.20 12.61 -13.09
C LYS A 109 10.22 11.59 -14.24
N VAL A 110 9.04 11.17 -14.68
CA VAL A 110 8.87 10.23 -15.79
C VAL A 110 9.16 10.97 -17.10
N ALA A 111 10.34 10.75 -17.66
CA ALA A 111 10.77 11.39 -18.90
C ALA A 111 10.70 10.48 -20.14
N SER A 112 10.29 9.22 -19.98
CA SER A 112 10.30 8.20 -21.03
C SER A 112 9.04 7.33 -20.98
N ARG A 113 8.55 6.87 -22.15
CA ARG A 113 7.45 5.90 -22.27
C ARG A 113 7.94 4.45 -22.40
N TYR A 114 9.24 4.24 -22.37
CA TYR A 114 9.88 2.92 -22.46
C TYR A 114 10.07 2.29 -21.07
N GLU A 115 10.81 1.18 -20.99
CA GLU A 115 11.01 0.36 -19.77
C GLU A 115 11.49 1.19 -18.55
N VAL A 116 12.33 2.18 -18.79
CA VAL A 116 12.81 3.09 -17.74
C VAL A 116 11.70 3.99 -17.21
N GLY A 117 10.75 4.36 -18.06
CA GLY A 117 9.55 5.11 -17.67
C GLY A 117 8.62 4.25 -16.81
N GLN A 118 8.36 3.00 -17.21
CA GLN A 118 7.55 2.05 -16.44
C GLN A 118 8.18 1.78 -15.05
N LEU A 119 9.52 1.66 -15.00
CA LEU A 119 10.22 1.53 -13.72
C LEU A 119 10.04 2.77 -12.82
N ALA A 120 10.09 3.97 -13.40
CA ALA A 120 9.87 5.22 -12.67
C ALA A 120 8.42 5.32 -12.15
N GLU A 121 7.42 4.90 -12.95
CA GLU A 121 6.02 4.84 -12.54
C GLU A 121 5.80 3.83 -11.42
N ALA A 122 6.32 2.61 -11.56
CA ALA A 122 6.24 1.58 -10.51
C ALA A 122 6.89 2.04 -9.21
N PHE A 123 8.04 2.72 -9.30
CA PHE A 123 8.71 3.32 -8.14
C PHE A 123 7.86 4.41 -7.50
N ASN A 124 7.27 5.32 -8.28
CA ASN A 124 6.42 6.39 -7.78
C ASN A 124 5.17 5.82 -7.08
N HIS A 125 4.59 4.77 -7.64
CA HIS A 125 3.45 4.08 -7.02
C HIS A 125 3.83 3.44 -5.67
N MET A 126 5.02 2.81 -5.60
CA MET A 126 5.56 2.27 -4.34
C MET A 126 5.78 3.39 -3.31
N ALA A 127 6.39 4.50 -3.71
CA ALA A 127 6.64 5.65 -2.83
C ALA A 127 5.32 6.27 -2.32
N GLU A 128 4.30 6.38 -3.16
CA GLU A 128 2.96 6.85 -2.78
C GLU A 128 2.31 5.92 -1.75
N ASN A 129 2.40 4.61 -1.93
CA ASN A 129 1.87 3.64 -0.98
C ASN A 129 2.60 3.73 0.37
N LEU A 130 3.93 3.87 0.36
CA LEU A 130 4.71 4.07 1.60
C LEU A 130 4.34 5.38 2.32
N GLU A 131 4.12 6.47 1.58
CA GLU A 131 3.67 7.76 2.12
C GLU A 131 2.31 7.63 2.80
N LYS A 132 1.35 6.94 2.15
CA LYS A 132 0.03 6.65 2.72
C LYS A 132 0.12 5.81 3.99
N ILE A 133 0.92 4.75 3.97
CA ILE A 133 1.14 3.86 5.14
C ILE A 133 1.73 4.65 6.31
N GLU A 134 2.74 5.49 6.06
CA GLU A 134 3.37 6.28 7.12
C GLU A 134 2.45 7.37 7.67
N ALA A 135 1.63 8.01 6.82
CA ALA A 135 0.62 8.96 7.25
C ALA A 135 -0.44 8.28 8.14
N LEU A 136 -0.94 7.11 7.72
CA LEU A 136 -1.87 6.30 8.53
C LEU A 136 -1.25 5.90 9.87
N ARG A 137 0.02 5.48 9.88
CA ARG A 137 0.75 5.13 11.12
C ARG A 137 0.88 6.31 12.07
N LYS A 138 1.24 7.51 11.55
CA LYS A 138 1.35 8.72 12.37
C LYS A 138 0.01 9.15 12.97
N ASN A 139 -1.05 9.12 12.17
CA ASN A 139 -2.40 9.44 12.62
C ASN A 139 -2.84 8.44 13.71
N MET A 140 -2.61 7.14 13.51
CA MET A 140 -2.93 6.11 14.49
C MET A 140 -2.22 6.36 15.83
N VAL A 141 -0.94 6.69 15.84
CA VAL A 141 -0.21 6.99 17.09
C VAL A 141 -0.79 8.24 17.77
N ALA A 142 -1.13 9.27 17.01
CA ALA A 142 -1.75 10.49 17.54
C ALA A 142 -3.13 10.20 18.16
N ASP A 143 -3.96 9.40 17.50
CA ASP A 143 -5.29 9.00 17.96
C ASP A 143 -5.21 8.16 19.23
N ILE A 144 -4.31 7.17 19.29
CA ILE A 144 -4.04 6.36 20.49
C ILE A 144 -3.64 7.27 21.66
N ALA A 145 -2.70 8.19 21.42
CA ALA A 145 -2.25 9.10 22.47
C ALA A 145 -3.40 9.99 22.98
N HIS A 146 -4.30 10.41 22.09
CA HIS A 146 -5.47 11.20 22.46
C HIS A 146 -6.49 10.38 23.28
N GLU A 147 -6.82 9.18 22.83
CA GLU A 147 -7.80 8.30 23.49
C GLU A 147 -7.29 7.75 24.84
N LEU A 148 -5.97 7.61 25.02
CA LEU A 148 -5.37 7.28 26.32
C LEU A 148 -5.31 8.49 27.27
N ARG A 149 -5.05 9.69 26.75
CA ARG A 149 -4.86 10.88 27.59
C ARG A 149 -6.13 11.23 28.38
N THR A 150 -7.30 11.14 27.74
CA THR A 150 -8.58 11.52 28.34
C THR A 150 -8.89 10.71 29.62
N PRO A 151 -8.95 9.36 29.59
CA PRO A 151 -9.22 8.56 30.80
C PRO A 151 -8.12 8.72 31.85
N LEU A 152 -6.85 8.82 31.45
CA LEU A 152 -5.75 9.05 32.40
C LEU A 152 -5.86 10.41 33.11
N THR A 153 -6.28 11.45 32.38
CA THR A 153 -6.52 12.78 32.98
C THR A 153 -7.69 12.76 33.96
N ASN A 154 -8.77 12.05 33.63
CA ASN A 154 -9.91 11.86 34.51
C ASN A 154 -9.51 11.12 35.80
N LEU A 155 -8.82 9.96 35.63
CA LEU A 155 -8.31 9.20 36.78
C LEU A 155 -7.42 10.04 37.70
N ARG A 156 -6.48 10.79 37.11
CA ARG A 156 -5.62 11.69 37.85
C ARG A 156 -6.42 12.75 38.61
N GLY A 157 -7.38 13.40 37.94
CA GLY A 157 -8.22 14.43 38.55
C GLY A 157 -9.05 13.91 39.73
N TYR A 158 -9.64 12.72 39.61
CA TYR A 158 -10.35 12.07 40.72
C TYR A 158 -9.40 11.72 41.88
N LEU A 159 -8.20 11.18 41.62
CA LEU A 159 -7.21 10.83 42.64
C LEU A 159 -6.67 12.08 43.35
N GLU A 160 -6.36 13.15 42.62
CA GLU A 160 -5.96 14.44 43.15
C GLU A 160 -7.08 15.03 44.04
N GLY A 161 -8.34 15.04 43.55
CA GLY A 161 -9.48 15.51 44.30
C GLY A 161 -9.77 14.71 45.60
N LEU A 162 -9.54 13.39 45.56
CA LEU A 162 -9.61 12.53 46.79
C LEU A 162 -8.48 12.86 47.77
N SER A 163 -7.25 13.02 47.23
CA SER A 163 -6.06 13.37 48.06
C SER A 163 -6.21 14.71 48.74
N ASP A 164 -6.76 15.69 48.05
CA ASP A 164 -6.96 17.04 48.54
C ASP A 164 -8.26 17.20 49.35
N SER A 165 -8.99 16.08 49.61
CA SER A 165 -10.28 16.05 50.29
C SER A 165 -11.37 16.94 49.65
N VAL A 166 -11.23 17.25 48.37
CA VAL A 166 -12.23 17.98 47.56
C VAL A 166 -13.35 17.02 47.13
N ILE A 167 -13.00 15.76 46.87
CA ILE A 167 -13.94 14.68 46.52
C ILE A 167 -14.02 13.72 47.71
N ASN A 168 -15.23 13.35 48.09
CA ASN A 168 -15.42 12.37 49.14
C ASN A 168 -15.13 10.93 48.64
N PRO A 169 -14.48 10.09 49.47
CA PRO A 169 -14.21 8.68 49.13
C PRO A 169 -15.47 7.83 49.31
N THR A 170 -16.44 8.01 48.43
CA THR A 170 -17.67 7.24 48.41
C THR A 170 -17.57 6.01 47.48
N ARG A 171 -18.49 5.07 47.66
CA ARG A 171 -18.57 3.89 46.77
C ARG A 171 -18.74 4.28 45.32
N GLU A 172 -19.51 5.30 45.06
CA GLU A 172 -19.77 5.85 43.73
C GLU A 172 -18.49 6.38 43.09
N THR A 173 -17.65 7.10 43.86
CA THR A 173 -16.34 7.62 43.42
C THR A 173 -15.41 6.47 43.01
N PHE A 174 -15.34 5.42 43.81
CA PHE A 174 -14.52 4.24 43.48
C PHE A 174 -15.08 3.47 42.29
N GLN A 175 -16.38 3.36 42.13
CA GLN A 175 -17.00 2.78 40.94
C GLN A 175 -16.68 3.57 39.67
N MET A 176 -16.68 4.90 39.71
CA MET A 176 -16.26 5.76 38.60
C MET A 176 -14.80 5.52 38.20
N LEU A 177 -13.91 5.41 39.18
CA LEU A 177 -12.51 5.09 38.96
C LEU A 177 -12.33 3.69 38.35
N GLU A 178 -13.05 2.69 38.85
CA GLU A 178 -13.06 1.32 38.32
C GLU A 178 -13.53 1.30 36.85
N GLN A 179 -14.62 1.99 36.55
CA GLN A 179 -15.13 2.09 35.17
C GLN A 179 -14.10 2.71 34.22
N GLU A 180 -13.37 3.76 34.66
CA GLU A 180 -12.37 4.38 33.82
C GLU A 180 -11.13 3.48 33.63
N VAL A 181 -10.76 2.68 34.64
CA VAL A 181 -9.71 1.64 34.49
C VAL A 181 -10.15 0.55 33.51
N LEU A 182 -11.38 0.03 33.65
CA LEU A 182 -11.93 -0.98 32.72
C LEU A 182 -11.99 -0.45 31.29
N ARG A 183 -12.31 0.82 31.12
CA ARG A 183 -12.28 1.47 29.81
C ARG A 183 -10.88 1.47 29.19
N LEU A 184 -9.83 1.74 29.98
CA LEU A 184 -8.43 1.67 29.53
C LEU A 184 -8.03 0.23 29.15
N VAL A 185 -8.45 -0.76 29.94
CA VAL A 185 -8.20 -2.17 29.63
C VAL A 185 -8.81 -2.54 28.28
N HIS A 186 -10.09 -2.22 28.05
CA HIS A 186 -10.75 -2.47 26.78
C HIS A 186 -10.08 -1.75 25.60
N LEU A 187 -9.62 -0.50 25.79
CA LEU A 187 -8.88 0.22 24.75
C LEU A 187 -7.59 -0.49 24.37
N VAL A 188 -6.83 -1.00 25.35
CA VAL A 188 -5.60 -1.76 25.09
C VAL A 188 -5.90 -3.08 24.37
N GLU A 189 -6.96 -3.79 24.78
CA GLU A 189 -7.40 -5.02 24.11
C GLU A 189 -7.80 -4.76 22.65
N ASP A 190 -8.57 -3.70 22.39
CA ASP A 190 -8.97 -3.27 21.06
C ASP A 190 -7.76 -2.96 20.17
N LEU A 191 -6.74 -2.27 20.71
CA LEU A 191 -5.50 -1.97 20.01
C LEU A 191 -4.70 -3.24 19.68
N GLN A 192 -4.64 -4.20 20.61
CA GLN A 192 -3.99 -5.48 20.34
C GLN A 192 -4.73 -6.27 19.25
N GLN A 193 -6.07 -6.26 19.27
CA GLN A 193 -6.87 -6.91 18.25
C GLN A 193 -6.66 -6.25 16.87
N LEU A 194 -6.59 -4.92 16.83
CA LEU A 194 -6.31 -4.18 15.58
C LEU A 194 -4.93 -4.54 15.02
N ALA A 195 -3.89 -4.57 15.86
CA ALA A 195 -2.54 -4.96 15.45
C ALA A 195 -2.48 -6.40 14.91
N ARG A 196 -3.26 -7.32 15.52
CA ARG A 196 -3.38 -8.70 15.02
C ARG A 196 -4.18 -8.79 13.72
N ALA A 197 -5.19 -7.95 13.52
CA ALA A 197 -5.96 -7.88 12.28
C ALA A 197 -5.12 -7.34 11.12
N ASP A 198 -4.29 -6.31 11.34
CA ASP A 198 -3.33 -5.80 10.36
C ASP A 198 -2.34 -6.90 9.91
N ALA A 199 -1.86 -7.71 10.86
CA ALA A 199 -0.96 -8.84 10.57
C ALA A 199 -1.66 -10.00 9.83
N ALA A 200 -2.97 -10.14 9.98
CA ALA A 200 -3.75 -11.22 9.34
C ALA A 200 -3.77 -11.12 7.80
N ARG A 201 -3.55 -9.93 7.21
CA ARG A 201 -3.41 -9.78 5.75
C ARG A 201 -2.33 -10.69 5.14
N SER A 202 -1.33 -11.09 5.92
CA SER A 202 -0.21 -11.87 5.44
C SER A 202 -0.38 -13.38 5.59
N PHE A 203 -1.24 -13.85 6.51
CA PHE A 203 -1.40 -15.28 6.81
C PHE A 203 -2.83 -15.56 7.29
N LEU A 204 -3.68 -16.07 6.38
CA LEU A 204 -5.00 -16.59 6.70
C LEU A 204 -4.98 -18.12 6.62
N ASP A 205 -5.48 -18.79 7.64
CA ASP A 205 -5.76 -20.22 7.62
C ASP A 205 -7.18 -20.46 7.05
N ARG A 206 -7.26 -20.47 5.71
CA ARG A 206 -8.54 -20.57 5.01
C ARG A 206 -9.03 -22.01 4.97
N GLN A 207 -10.25 -22.21 5.43
CA GLN A 207 -10.98 -23.47 5.39
C GLN A 207 -12.42 -23.26 4.96
N GLU A 208 -13.08 -24.29 4.50
CA GLU A 208 -14.51 -24.25 4.18
C GLU A 208 -15.31 -24.29 5.49
N ILE A 209 -16.13 -23.28 5.74
CA ILE A 209 -16.88 -23.09 7.00
C ILE A 209 -18.32 -22.68 6.72
N SER A 210 -19.23 -23.12 7.58
CA SER A 210 -20.62 -22.66 7.58
C SER A 210 -20.71 -21.29 8.23
N LEU A 211 -21.14 -20.29 7.47
CA LEU A 211 -21.35 -18.92 7.96
C LEU A 211 -22.54 -18.86 8.95
N HIS A 212 -23.58 -19.65 8.72
CA HIS A 212 -24.76 -19.71 9.62
C HIS A 212 -24.38 -20.28 10.99
N GLU A 213 -23.51 -21.31 11.02
CA GLU A 213 -23.00 -21.86 12.28
C GLU A 213 -22.23 -20.81 13.08
N LEU A 214 -21.33 -20.03 12.43
CA LEU A 214 -20.58 -18.98 13.09
C LEU A 214 -21.47 -17.84 13.60
N LEU A 215 -22.44 -17.41 12.80
CA LEU A 215 -23.44 -16.42 13.21
C LEU A 215 -24.22 -16.90 14.41
N GLY A 216 -24.72 -18.17 14.39
CA GLY A 216 -25.42 -18.79 15.49
C GLY A 216 -24.59 -18.80 16.77
N GLN A 217 -23.35 -19.27 16.69
CA GLN A 217 -22.40 -19.33 17.81
C GLN A 217 -22.22 -17.97 18.50
N ILE A 218 -22.00 -16.89 17.74
CA ILE A 218 -21.81 -15.56 18.30
C ILE A 218 -23.13 -14.99 18.85
N MET A 219 -24.21 -15.12 18.13
CA MET A 219 -25.50 -14.58 18.60
C MET A 219 -25.99 -15.29 19.85
N ASP A 220 -25.74 -16.61 20.03
CA ASP A 220 -26.00 -17.33 21.26
C ASP A 220 -25.17 -16.81 22.44
N LEU A 221 -23.89 -16.47 22.19
CA LEU A 221 -23.01 -15.82 23.19
C LEU A 221 -23.58 -14.48 23.66
N TYR A 222 -24.16 -13.68 22.76
CA TYR A 222 -24.77 -12.38 23.06
C TYR A 222 -26.21 -12.43 23.50
N ARG A 223 -26.87 -13.60 23.52
CA ARG A 223 -28.25 -13.77 23.92
C ARG A 223 -28.58 -13.18 25.29
N PRO A 224 -27.79 -13.39 26.37
CA PRO A 224 -28.05 -12.77 27.67
C PRO A 224 -28.01 -11.23 27.59
N ASN A 225 -27.07 -10.66 26.84
CA ASN A 225 -26.94 -9.22 26.67
C ASN A 225 -28.13 -8.58 25.95
N PHE A 226 -28.66 -9.26 24.93
CA PHE A 226 -29.87 -8.82 24.22
C PHE A 226 -31.12 -8.94 25.12
N GLN A 227 -31.24 -10.03 25.90
CA GLN A 227 -32.33 -10.23 26.83
C GLN A 227 -32.36 -9.18 27.95
N ASP A 228 -31.20 -8.82 28.53
CA ASP A 228 -31.09 -7.79 29.58
C ASP A 228 -31.58 -6.41 29.08
N LYS A 229 -31.34 -6.11 27.80
CA LYS A 229 -31.84 -4.89 27.13
C LYS A 229 -33.25 -5.05 26.54
N GLU A 230 -33.88 -6.20 26.67
CA GLU A 230 -35.19 -6.50 26.06
C GLU A 230 -35.17 -6.33 24.52
N ILE A 231 -34.02 -6.61 23.86
CA ILE A 231 -33.87 -6.48 22.43
C ILE A 231 -34.36 -7.73 21.72
N GLU A 232 -35.27 -7.55 20.74
CA GLU A 232 -35.76 -8.63 19.90
C GLU A 232 -34.75 -8.97 18.79
N VAL A 233 -34.33 -10.24 18.72
CA VAL A 233 -33.41 -10.72 17.67
C VAL A 233 -34.19 -11.52 16.63
N HIS A 234 -34.08 -11.09 15.37
CA HIS A 234 -34.72 -11.73 14.22
C HIS A 234 -33.66 -12.29 13.26
N TRP A 235 -33.99 -13.43 12.66
CA TRP A 235 -33.16 -14.12 11.70
C TRP A 235 -33.80 -14.08 10.31
N GLY A 236 -32.98 -13.69 9.30
CA GLY A 236 -33.36 -13.73 7.90
C GLY A 236 -32.25 -14.47 7.10
N LEU A 237 -31.92 -15.69 7.51
CA LEU A 237 -30.87 -16.47 6.87
C LEU A 237 -31.34 -17.02 5.53
N HIS A 238 -30.44 -17.01 4.54
CA HIS A 238 -30.67 -17.57 3.22
C HIS A 238 -30.86 -19.09 3.31
N GLU A 239 -31.88 -19.61 2.60
CA GLU A 239 -32.10 -21.04 2.46
C GLU A 239 -31.20 -21.60 1.34
N GLY A 240 -30.09 -22.23 1.68
CA GLY A 240 -29.16 -22.82 0.73
C GLY A 240 -27.74 -22.93 1.29
N SER A 241 -26.76 -23.19 0.42
CA SER A 241 -25.38 -23.31 0.86
C SER A 241 -24.88 -21.99 1.43
N ASP A 242 -24.40 -22.05 2.65
CA ASP A 242 -23.81 -20.95 3.42
C ASP A 242 -22.29 -21.13 3.60
N LEU A 243 -21.71 -22.06 2.86
CA LEU A 243 -20.26 -22.34 2.91
C LEU A 243 -19.47 -21.21 2.28
N VAL A 244 -18.44 -20.79 3.00
CA VAL A 244 -17.45 -19.77 2.58
C VAL A 244 -16.03 -20.27 2.86
N THR A 245 -15.07 -19.87 2.03
CA THR A 245 -13.67 -20.18 2.25
C THR A 245 -13.01 -19.04 3.05
N ALA A 246 -12.84 -19.24 4.36
CA ALA A 246 -12.36 -18.18 5.26
C ALA A 246 -11.55 -18.76 6.44
N ASP A 247 -10.81 -17.88 7.12
CA ASP A 247 -10.21 -18.17 8.42
C ASP A 247 -11.29 -18.04 9.50
N ARG A 248 -11.55 -19.17 10.16
CA ARG A 248 -12.64 -19.30 11.14
C ARG A 248 -12.52 -18.29 12.29
N ASP A 249 -11.33 -18.16 12.85
CA ASP A 249 -11.12 -17.33 14.04
C ASP A 249 -11.23 -15.83 13.70
N LYS A 250 -10.73 -15.45 12.53
CA LYS A 250 -10.81 -14.07 12.03
C LYS A 250 -12.24 -13.70 11.68
N LEU A 251 -13.00 -14.61 11.07
CA LEU A 251 -14.40 -14.36 10.76
C LEU A 251 -15.27 -14.31 12.02
N LEU A 252 -15.02 -15.18 13.01
CA LEU A 252 -15.67 -15.10 14.32
C LEU A 252 -15.40 -13.75 14.99
N GLN A 253 -14.16 -13.22 14.90
CA GLN A 253 -13.83 -11.91 15.43
C GLN A 253 -14.60 -10.79 14.74
N ALA A 254 -14.71 -10.82 13.41
CA ALA A 254 -15.50 -9.83 12.65
C ALA A 254 -16.98 -9.87 13.03
N ILE A 255 -17.59 -11.07 13.11
CA ILE A 255 -18.99 -11.27 13.49
C ILE A 255 -19.21 -10.79 14.93
N ARG A 256 -18.30 -11.09 15.86
CA ARG A 256 -18.36 -10.63 17.25
C ARG A 256 -18.39 -9.10 17.34
N ASN A 257 -17.54 -8.40 16.60
CA ASN A 257 -17.52 -6.94 16.57
C ASN A 257 -18.84 -6.36 16.04
N LEU A 258 -19.47 -7.01 15.04
CA LEU A 258 -20.77 -6.59 14.53
C LEU A 258 -21.89 -6.85 15.53
N ALA A 259 -21.87 -8.00 16.24
CA ALA A 259 -22.86 -8.33 17.28
C ALA A 259 -22.73 -7.37 18.48
N ASP A 260 -21.50 -7.06 18.91
CA ASP A 260 -21.22 -6.09 19.96
C ASP A 260 -21.75 -4.68 19.58
N ASN A 261 -21.51 -4.28 18.35
CA ASN A 261 -22.00 -3.02 17.81
C ASN A 261 -23.54 -2.99 17.78
N ALA A 262 -24.18 -4.05 17.30
CA ALA A 262 -25.63 -4.17 17.29
C ALA A 262 -26.23 -4.11 18.69
N TRP A 263 -25.63 -4.80 19.67
CA TRP A 263 -26.06 -4.73 21.06
C TRP A 263 -25.87 -3.34 21.66
N LYS A 264 -24.70 -2.72 21.48
CA LYS A 264 -24.38 -1.41 22.08
C LYS A 264 -25.30 -0.30 21.59
N TYR A 265 -25.56 -0.24 20.30
CA TYR A 265 -26.28 0.88 19.66
C TYR A 265 -27.78 0.64 19.50
N THR A 266 -28.30 -0.53 19.85
CA THR A 266 -29.76 -0.77 19.92
C THR A 266 -30.27 -0.27 21.27
N PRO A 267 -31.32 0.58 21.30
CA PRO A 267 -31.94 1.00 22.53
C PRO A 267 -32.70 -0.18 23.22
N LYS A 268 -32.99 -0.03 24.52
CA LYS A 268 -33.81 -0.98 25.26
C LYS A 268 -35.18 -1.16 24.56
N GLY A 269 -35.61 -2.39 24.40
CA GLY A 269 -36.86 -2.75 23.68
C GLY A 269 -36.75 -2.60 22.16
N GLY A 270 -35.56 -2.43 21.64
CA GLY A 270 -35.29 -2.30 20.21
C GLY A 270 -35.22 -3.66 19.49
N LYS A 271 -34.84 -3.62 18.20
CA LYS A 271 -34.82 -4.79 17.33
C LYS A 271 -33.49 -4.92 16.64
N VAL A 272 -32.93 -6.14 16.57
CA VAL A 272 -31.77 -6.50 15.77
C VAL A 272 -32.17 -7.58 14.77
N THR A 273 -31.80 -7.44 13.51
CA THR A 273 -32.02 -8.46 12.48
C THR A 273 -30.67 -8.86 11.88
N VAL A 274 -30.38 -10.16 11.91
CA VAL A 274 -29.20 -10.73 11.23
C VAL A 274 -29.72 -11.52 10.02
N SER A 275 -29.22 -11.13 8.84
CA SER A 275 -29.62 -11.75 7.57
C SER A 275 -28.45 -12.04 6.66
N THR A 276 -28.63 -13.08 5.83
CA THR A 276 -27.66 -13.44 4.79
C THR A 276 -28.33 -13.44 3.43
N LEU A 277 -27.62 -12.96 2.40
CA LEU A 277 -28.08 -12.91 1.02
C LEU A 277 -26.99 -13.54 0.14
N ARG A 278 -27.33 -14.65 -0.52
CA ARG A 278 -26.44 -15.32 -1.48
C ARG A 278 -26.58 -14.69 -2.85
N SER A 279 -25.46 -14.41 -3.51
CA SER A 279 -25.38 -14.03 -4.92
C SER A 279 -24.48 -15.01 -5.67
N ALA A 280 -24.37 -14.86 -7.00
CA ALA A 280 -23.43 -15.64 -7.79
C ALA A 280 -21.95 -15.43 -7.35
N ASP A 281 -21.64 -14.24 -6.85
CA ASP A 281 -20.27 -13.84 -6.53
C ASP A 281 -19.88 -14.11 -5.07
N GLY A 282 -20.86 -14.43 -4.18
CA GLY A 282 -20.57 -14.64 -2.76
C GLY A 282 -21.76 -14.46 -1.84
N ILE A 283 -21.49 -14.26 -0.55
CA ILE A 283 -22.52 -14.07 0.49
C ILE A 283 -22.37 -12.70 1.15
N LYS A 284 -23.47 -11.94 1.19
CA LYS A 284 -23.60 -10.70 1.97
C LYS A 284 -24.28 -11.00 3.29
N THR A 285 -23.65 -10.63 4.41
CA THR A 285 -24.22 -10.71 5.77
C THR A 285 -24.54 -9.31 6.25
N VAL A 286 -25.74 -9.12 6.78
CA VAL A 286 -26.25 -7.82 7.22
C VAL A 286 -26.66 -7.90 8.68
N PHE A 287 -26.17 -6.99 9.50
CA PHE A 287 -26.65 -6.70 10.86
C PHE A 287 -27.43 -5.38 10.81
N ALA A 288 -28.72 -5.45 10.99
CA ALA A 288 -29.61 -4.30 11.03
C ALA A 288 -30.09 -4.08 12.45
N ASN A 289 -29.99 -2.89 12.98
CA ASN A 289 -30.47 -2.56 14.33
C ASN A 289 -31.34 -1.31 14.30
N SER A 290 -32.44 -1.34 15.05
CA SER A 290 -33.26 -0.17 15.33
C SER A 290 -32.48 0.72 16.29
N GLY A 291 -32.05 1.88 15.87
CA GLY A 291 -31.23 2.77 16.69
C GLY A 291 -31.24 4.20 16.15
N ALA A 292 -30.34 5.01 16.66
CA ALA A 292 -30.19 6.37 16.17
C ALA A 292 -29.74 6.37 14.70
N VAL A 293 -30.34 7.25 13.90
CA VAL A 293 -29.96 7.47 12.51
C VAL A 293 -28.57 8.09 12.48
N ILE A 294 -27.70 7.54 11.64
CA ILE A 294 -26.36 8.08 11.38
C ILE A 294 -26.49 9.08 10.23
N ALA A 295 -25.92 10.29 10.40
CA ALA A 295 -25.93 11.28 9.35
C ALA A 295 -25.20 10.75 8.09
N GLU A 296 -25.75 11.00 6.91
CA GLU A 296 -25.20 10.51 5.63
C GLU A 296 -23.73 10.88 5.44
N LYS A 297 -23.33 12.07 5.87
CA LYS A 297 -21.93 12.54 5.84
C LYS A 297 -20.97 11.68 6.69
N ASP A 298 -21.46 10.98 7.70
CA ASP A 298 -20.67 10.20 8.66
C ASP A 298 -20.55 8.73 8.25
N ILE A 299 -21.46 8.24 7.41
CA ILE A 299 -21.48 6.84 6.94
C ILE A 299 -20.16 6.39 6.31
N PRO A 300 -19.50 7.18 5.43
CA PRO A 300 -18.23 6.78 4.81
C PRO A 300 -17.09 6.58 5.82
N PHE A 301 -17.19 7.19 7.00
CA PHE A 301 -16.14 7.17 8.02
C PHE A 301 -16.37 6.11 9.10
N LEU A 302 -17.49 5.39 9.09
CA LEU A 302 -17.83 4.40 10.13
C LEU A 302 -16.79 3.28 10.32
N PHE A 303 -16.06 2.96 9.26
CA PHE A 303 -15.01 1.94 9.25
C PHE A 303 -13.61 2.52 9.47
N GLU A 304 -13.50 3.84 9.66
CA GLU A 304 -12.22 4.47 9.99
C GLU A 304 -11.93 4.26 11.49
N ARG A 305 -10.65 4.10 11.82
CA ARG A 305 -10.16 3.85 13.18
C ARG A 305 -10.49 5.05 14.07
N PHE A 306 -10.97 4.79 15.30
CA PHE A 306 -11.35 5.80 16.30
C PHE A 306 -12.50 6.72 15.88
N PHE A 307 -13.15 6.44 14.75
CA PHE A 307 -14.29 7.23 14.32
C PHE A 307 -15.54 6.89 15.14
N ARG A 308 -16.30 7.92 15.50
CA ARG A 308 -17.56 7.83 16.25
C ARG A 308 -18.51 8.91 15.75
N ALA A 309 -19.67 8.54 15.23
CA ALA A 309 -20.68 9.46 14.70
C ALA A 309 -21.26 10.39 15.79
N ASP A 310 -21.36 9.92 17.03
CA ASP A 310 -21.81 10.74 18.18
C ASP A 310 -20.86 10.55 19.37
N ARG A 311 -20.07 11.58 19.67
CA ARG A 311 -19.12 11.62 20.78
C ARG A 311 -19.79 11.78 22.15
N SER A 312 -21.04 12.28 22.21
CA SER A 312 -21.73 12.59 23.47
C SER A 312 -22.48 11.39 24.05
N ARG A 313 -23.23 10.67 23.25
CA ARG A 313 -24.00 9.49 23.64
C ARG A 313 -23.16 8.23 23.84
N SER A 314 -22.00 8.21 23.21
CA SER A 314 -21.12 7.03 23.18
C SER A 314 -20.15 6.96 24.35
N ARG A 315 -20.07 7.97 25.24
CA ARG A 315 -19.32 7.87 26.50
C ARG A 315 -19.87 6.80 27.42
N ASP A 316 -21.18 6.68 27.49
CA ASP A 316 -21.87 5.70 28.32
C ASP A 316 -21.89 4.29 27.68
N ALA A 317 -21.79 4.18 26.37
CA ALA A 317 -21.80 2.91 25.64
C ALA A 317 -20.43 2.22 25.52
N GLY A 318 -19.34 2.88 25.95
CA GLY A 318 -17.98 2.33 26.12
C GLY A 318 -17.40 1.61 24.89
N GLY A 319 -16.77 2.34 23.97
CA GLY A 319 -16.03 1.72 22.87
C GLY A 319 -15.05 2.71 22.24
N ALA A 320 -13.86 2.25 21.87
CA ALA A 320 -12.79 3.08 21.29
C ALA A 320 -13.03 3.48 19.83
N GLY A 321 -14.12 3.03 19.19
CA GLY A 321 -14.33 3.27 17.75
C GLY A 321 -13.40 2.43 16.84
N ILE A 322 -12.95 1.27 17.33
CA ILE A 322 -12.00 0.39 16.62
C ILE A 322 -12.72 -0.83 16.04
N GLY A 323 -13.86 -1.26 16.60
CA GLY A 323 -14.53 -2.51 16.24
C GLY A 323 -14.87 -2.64 14.76
N LEU A 324 -15.46 -1.60 14.14
CA LEU A 324 -15.78 -1.62 12.71
C LEU A 324 -14.55 -1.55 11.83
N ALA A 325 -13.48 -0.87 12.26
CA ALA A 325 -12.20 -0.88 11.56
C ALA A 325 -11.59 -2.29 11.55
N ILE A 326 -11.67 -3.03 12.65
CA ILE A 326 -11.26 -4.45 12.70
C ILE A 326 -12.10 -5.30 11.72
N VAL A 327 -13.41 -5.09 11.66
CA VAL A 327 -14.27 -5.79 10.68
C VAL A 327 -13.78 -5.54 9.26
N LYS A 328 -13.54 -4.28 8.90
CA LYS A 328 -13.03 -3.89 7.57
C LYS A 328 -11.71 -4.61 7.25
N GLU A 329 -10.72 -4.54 8.13
CA GLU A 329 -9.41 -5.17 7.93
C GLU A 329 -9.51 -6.68 7.75
N LEU A 330 -10.30 -7.35 8.58
CA LEU A 330 -10.48 -8.80 8.50
C LEU A 330 -11.22 -9.24 7.24
N ILE A 331 -12.29 -8.55 6.87
CA ILE A 331 -13.09 -8.88 5.68
C ILE A 331 -12.29 -8.57 4.40
N GLU A 332 -11.60 -7.44 4.32
CA GLU A 332 -10.71 -7.11 3.19
C GLU A 332 -9.55 -8.10 3.05
N ALA A 333 -9.00 -8.62 4.15
CA ALA A 333 -7.99 -9.69 4.12
C ALA A 333 -8.52 -10.98 3.46
N HIS A 334 -9.82 -11.25 3.57
CA HIS A 334 -10.50 -12.36 2.89
C HIS A 334 -10.86 -12.06 1.43
N GLY A 335 -10.60 -10.83 0.93
CA GLY A 335 -10.99 -10.38 -0.41
C GLY A 335 -12.45 -9.88 -0.47
N GLY A 336 -13.07 -9.69 0.67
CA GLY A 336 -14.43 -9.18 0.80
C GLY A 336 -14.50 -7.66 0.86
N THR A 337 -15.72 -7.15 1.07
CA THR A 337 -16.02 -5.72 1.23
C THR A 337 -16.97 -5.49 2.40
N VAL A 338 -16.94 -4.28 2.96
CA VAL A 338 -17.85 -3.85 4.03
C VAL A 338 -18.61 -2.60 3.64
N GLY A 339 -19.74 -2.35 4.29
CA GLY A 339 -20.48 -1.12 4.09
C GLY A 339 -21.55 -0.92 5.15
N ALA A 340 -22.12 0.28 5.17
CA ALA A 340 -23.21 0.64 6.07
C ALA A 340 -24.23 1.52 5.34
N GLU A 341 -25.46 1.45 5.82
CA GLU A 341 -26.61 2.24 5.40
C GLU A 341 -27.36 2.65 6.66
N SER A 342 -27.91 3.85 6.70
CA SER A 342 -28.76 4.31 7.82
C SER A 342 -29.92 5.12 7.29
N ASP A 343 -31.13 4.79 7.77
CA ASP A 343 -32.38 5.42 7.43
C ASP A 343 -33.27 5.55 8.70
N ASP A 344 -34.47 6.06 8.55
CA ASP A 344 -35.41 6.22 9.67
C ASP A 344 -35.82 4.89 10.37
N ALA A 345 -35.57 3.74 9.73
CA ALA A 345 -35.79 2.43 10.29
C ALA A 345 -34.64 1.93 11.17
N GLY A 346 -33.45 2.57 11.05
CA GLY A 346 -32.26 2.23 11.81
C GLY A 346 -31.00 2.16 10.97
N THR A 347 -29.99 1.47 11.49
CA THR A 347 -28.70 1.30 10.84
C THR A 347 -28.47 -0.14 10.41
N LYS A 348 -27.95 -0.33 9.20
CA LYS A 348 -27.55 -1.63 8.63
C LYS A 348 -26.04 -1.58 8.41
N VAL A 349 -25.33 -2.50 9.04
CA VAL A 349 -23.89 -2.70 8.79
C VAL A 349 -23.73 -4.08 8.16
N TRP A 350 -22.97 -4.18 7.09
CA TRP A 350 -22.86 -5.43 6.36
C TRP A 350 -21.42 -5.71 5.93
N PHE A 351 -21.15 -6.99 5.68
CA PHE A 351 -19.98 -7.43 4.96
C PHE A 351 -20.37 -8.40 3.83
N PHE A 352 -19.52 -8.47 2.83
CA PHE A 352 -19.61 -9.41 1.72
C PHE A 352 -18.33 -10.25 1.67
N LEU A 353 -18.49 -11.56 1.53
CA LEU A 353 -17.39 -12.50 1.28
C LEU A 353 -17.58 -13.12 -0.11
N PRO A 354 -16.51 -13.17 -0.93
CA PRO A 354 -16.55 -13.88 -2.21
C PRO A 354 -16.76 -15.38 -1.98
N GLY A 355 -17.43 -16.03 -2.95
CA GLY A 355 -17.76 -17.46 -2.89
C GLY A 355 -16.63 -18.39 -3.24
#